data_3dc6d59848a412f8e2440889dd894176
#
_entry.id   3dc6d59848a412f8e2440889dd894176
#
_cell.length_a   1.000
_cell.length_b   1.000
_cell.length_c   1.000
_cell.angle_alpha   90.00
_cell.angle_beta   90.00
_cell.angle_gamma   90.00
#
_symmetry.space_group_name_H-M   'P 1'
#
loop_
_entity.id
_entity.type
_entity.pdbx_description
1 polymer ?
#
loop_
_entity_poly.entity_id
_entity_poly.type
_entity_poly.pdbx_seq_one_letter_code
_entity_poly.pdbx_strand_id
1 'polypeptide(L)'
;MAFDALSFHETAVQTPSHENVSEMREFLVETLEAEGTAPTVDDAGNTLATREGDASGPHIVLNTHIDTVPPHVPFERRATPPGVADGSSGQRPRDGDVVRGRGSCDAKGPLAALLTAFFEADIEAGRLTLAVTPDEEVYSTGAAALDLEADGFIVGEPTGLDVCNAAKGRFEGTVTIEGVAAHAAEPGSGASAIRAASPVLQAIESYDETVGPPEHDSLGRPTLEPTVIDGGEATNQIPAECRITIDRRSVPPETQQGFREQLEAHLQSWLPDSLSLSFEYTERETPFLEAFATPADSELVNTMQAAGAGEVRPFGAATEASYFAEDAPTVVFGPGVLADNDGAVAHAEREYVRRSDVERAGEIVTAAVEDLLG
;
A
#
# COMPACT_ATOMS: atom_id res chain seq x y z
N MET A 1 30.83 6.59 -12.49
CA MET A 1 29.94 6.43 -13.67
C MET A 1 28.53 6.57 -13.12
N ALA A 2 27.62 7.12 -13.90
CA ALA A 2 26.22 7.15 -13.46
C ALA A 2 25.71 5.72 -13.18
N PHE A 3 24.83 5.56 -12.22
CA PHE A 3 24.20 4.28 -11.88
C PHE A 3 23.35 3.75 -13.04
N ASP A 4 23.54 2.50 -13.43
CA ASP A 4 22.74 1.87 -14.50
C ASP A 4 21.44 1.26 -13.95
N ALA A 5 20.46 2.13 -13.69
CA ALA A 5 19.15 1.75 -13.16
C ALA A 5 18.43 0.71 -14.00
N LEU A 6 18.57 0.76 -15.34
CA LEU A 6 17.90 -0.18 -16.24
C LEU A 6 18.52 -1.57 -16.17
N SER A 7 19.85 -1.67 -16.07
CA SER A 7 20.53 -2.96 -15.90
C SER A 7 20.22 -3.56 -14.53
N PHE A 8 20.19 -2.73 -13.47
CA PHE A 8 19.74 -3.16 -12.15
C PHE A 8 18.30 -3.68 -12.19
N HIS A 9 17.37 -2.91 -12.73
CA HIS A 9 15.95 -3.29 -12.83
C HIS A 9 15.75 -4.63 -13.53
N GLU A 10 16.40 -4.83 -14.68
CA GLU A 10 16.28 -6.08 -15.45
C GLU A 10 16.82 -7.28 -14.68
N THR A 11 17.92 -7.12 -13.93
CA THR A 11 18.46 -8.19 -13.07
C THR A 11 17.52 -8.45 -11.88
N ALA A 12 16.99 -7.39 -11.26
CA ALA A 12 16.03 -7.49 -10.17
C ALA A 12 14.75 -8.25 -10.58
N VAL A 13 14.19 -7.97 -11.78
CA VAL A 13 13.02 -8.71 -12.30
C VAL A 13 13.32 -10.17 -12.59
N GLN A 14 14.56 -10.50 -12.96
CA GLN A 14 15.01 -11.88 -13.15
C GLN A 14 15.24 -12.64 -11.84
N THR A 15 15.34 -11.92 -10.71
CA THR A 15 15.54 -12.50 -9.38
C THR A 15 14.18 -12.69 -8.69
N PRO A 16 13.64 -13.91 -8.55
CA PRO A 16 12.35 -14.16 -7.91
C PRO A 16 12.37 -13.76 -6.43
N SER A 17 11.28 -13.16 -5.94
CA SER A 17 11.16 -12.72 -4.54
C SER A 17 9.74 -12.91 -3.96
N HIS A 18 8.94 -13.82 -4.55
CA HIS A 18 7.56 -14.08 -4.14
C HIS A 18 7.42 -15.14 -3.02
N GLU A 19 8.43 -16.01 -2.86
CA GLU A 19 8.46 -17.01 -1.77
C GLU A 19 9.52 -16.67 -0.72
N ASN A 20 10.63 -16.07 -1.18
CA ASN A 20 11.76 -15.69 -0.35
C ASN A 20 12.52 -14.53 -0.98
N VAL A 21 12.80 -13.52 -0.20
CA VAL A 21 13.48 -12.30 -0.67
C VAL A 21 15.01 -12.32 -0.53
N SER A 22 15.59 -13.41 -0.02
CA SER A 22 17.02 -13.45 0.33
C SER A 22 17.93 -13.16 -0.86
N GLU A 23 17.70 -13.79 -2.02
CA GLU A 23 18.51 -13.55 -3.23
C GLU A 23 18.38 -12.10 -3.73
N MET A 24 17.17 -11.56 -3.69
CA MET A 24 16.93 -10.17 -4.09
C MET A 24 17.58 -9.18 -3.10
N ARG A 25 17.55 -9.49 -1.81
CA ARG A 25 18.22 -8.69 -0.78
C ARG A 25 19.74 -8.75 -0.92
N GLU A 26 20.31 -9.93 -1.15
CA GLU A 26 21.76 -10.08 -1.41
C GLU A 26 22.16 -9.25 -2.62
N PHE A 27 21.43 -9.32 -3.71
CA PHE A 27 21.68 -8.53 -4.91
C PHE A 27 21.60 -7.01 -4.64
N LEU A 28 20.62 -6.57 -3.83
CA LEU A 28 20.51 -5.16 -3.42
C LEU A 28 21.70 -4.72 -2.57
N VAL A 29 22.10 -5.52 -1.57
CA VAL A 29 23.25 -5.23 -0.69
C VAL A 29 24.52 -5.15 -1.52
N GLU A 30 24.79 -6.12 -2.40
CA GLU A 30 25.97 -6.12 -3.29
C GLU A 30 25.97 -4.88 -4.20
N THR A 31 24.82 -4.46 -4.70
CA THR A 31 24.68 -3.23 -5.51
C THR A 31 25.05 -1.99 -4.70
N LEU A 32 24.50 -1.85 -3.49
CA LEU A 32 24.78 -0.73 -2.60
C LEU A 32 26.27 -0.67 -2.22
N GLU A 33 26.89 -1.81 -1.91
CA GLU A 33 28.34 -1.90 -1.60
C GLU A 33 29.20 -1.56 -2.81
N ALA A 34 28.82 -2.01 -4.02
CA ALA A 34 29.56 -1.72 -5.25
C ALA A 34 29.60 -0.22 -5.59
N GLU A 35 28.52 0.51 -5.24
CA GLU A 35 28.45 1.97 -5.39
C GLU A 35 29.06 2.73 -4.19
N GLY A 36 29.71 2.01 -3.25
CA GLY A 36 30.51 2.59 -2.18
C GLY A 36 29.72 2.98 -0.93
N THR A 37 28.51 2.49 -0.76
CA THR A 37 27.74 2.67 0.47
C THR A 37 27.95 1.51 1.45
N ALA A 38 27.53 1.68 2.70
CA ALA A 38 27.62 0.66 3.74
C ALA A 38 26.21 0.28 4.23
N PRO A 39 25.49 -0.57 3.47
CA PRO A 39 24.14 -0.97 3.86
C PRO A 39 24.15 -1.83 5.12
N THR A 40 23.05 -1.77 5.87
CA THR A 40 22.78 -2.65 7.01
C THR A 40 21.45 -3.36 6.78
N VAL A 41 21.34 -4.58 7.31
CA VAL A 41 20.07 -5.31 7.34
C VAL A 41 19.66 -5.42 8.80
N ASP A 42 18.48 -4.92 9.15
CA ASP A 42 17.96 -4.98 10.51
C ASP A 42 17.32 -6.33 10.85
N ASP A 43 16.84 -6.49 12.08
CA ASP A 43 16.23 -7.74 12.55
C ASP A 43 14.88 -8.05 11.86
N ALA A 44 14.19 -7.05 11.33
CA ALA A 44 12.98 -7.21 10.54
C ALA A 44 13.27 -7.54 9.05
N GLY A 45 14.54 -7.47 8.66
CA GLY A 45 15.00 -7.75 7.31
C GLY A 45 14.97 -6.54 6.37
N ASN A 46 14.77 -5.34 6.87
CA ASN A 46 14.89 -4.12 6.08
C ASN A 46 16.35 -3.89 5.68
N THR A 47 16.58 -3.48 4.44
CA THR A 47 17.89 -3.03 3.97
C THR A 47 17.94 -1.50 4.05
N LEU A 48 18.90 -0.99 4.85
CA LEU A 48 19.04 0.43 5.14
C LEU A 48 20.41 0.93 4.65
N ALA A 49 20.43 2.09 3.99
CA ALA A 49 21.64 2.80 3.64
C ALA A 49 21.39 4.31 3.79
N THR A 50 22.39 5.05 4.26
CA THR A 50 22.26 6.50 4.48
C THR A 50 23.44 7.25 3.87
N ARG A 51 23.15 8.41 3.28
CA ARG A 51 24.10 9.42 2.83
C ARG A 51 23.84 10.71 3.59
N GLU A 52 24.90 11.41 3.97
CA GLU A 52 24.84 12.66 4.73
C GLU A 52 25.45 13.80 3.92
N GLY A 53 24.86 14.98 4.02
CA GLY A 53 25.41 16.22 3.51
C GLY A 53 26.45 16.82 4.47
N ASP A 54 27.13 17.87 4.01
CA ASP A 54 28.17 18.55 4.79
C ASP A 54 27.62 19.41 5.95
N ALA A 55 26.33 19.75 5.91
CA ALA A 55 25.66 20.57 6.91
C ALA A 55 24.44 19.85 7.53
N SER A 56 24.01 20.30 8.70
CA SER A 56 22.75 19.86 9.29
C SER A 56 21.56 20.36 8.46
N GLY A 57 20.58 19.51 8.24
CA GLY A 57 19.40 19.81 7.43
C GLY A 57 18.31 18.77 7.62
N PRO A 58 17.32 18.72 6.72
CA PRO A 58 16.24 17.75 6.78
C PRO A 58 16.71 16.30 6.62
N HIS A 59 15.85 15.37 7.04
CA HIS A 59 16.02 13.95 6.80
C HIS A 59 14.93 13.47 5.85
N ILE A 60 15.32 13.07 4.64
CA ILE A 60 14.39 12.47 3.66
C ILE A 60 14.63 10.97 3.58
N VAL A 61 13.55 10.20 3.57
CA VAL A 61 13.58 8.74 3.45
C VAL A 61 12.95 8.32 2.13
N LEU A 62 13.70 7.55 1.36
CA LEU A 62 13.22 6.81 0.19
C LEU A 62 12.89 5.40 0.64
N ASN A 63 11.63 4.99 0.51
CA ASN A 63 11.19 3.65 0.88
C ASN A 63 10.57 2.92 -0.31
N THR A 64 10.73 1.61 -0.36
CA THR A 64 9.99 0.69 -1.25
C THR A 64 10.24 -0.74 -0.79
N HIS A 65 9.63 -1.74 -1.46
CA HIS A 65 9.74 -3.15 -1.10
C HIS A 65 10.43 -4.00 -2.18
N ILE A 66 10.88 -5.21 -1.79
CA ILE A 66 11.53 -6.16 -2.70
C ILE A 66 10.77 -7.46 -2.88
N ASP A 67 9.78 -7.76 -2.06
CA ASP A 67 8.92 -8.91 -2.26
C ASP A 67 7.94 -8.69 -3.41
N THR A 68 7.30 -9.73 -3.84
CA THR A 68 6.32 -9.71 -4.94
C THR A 68 5.26 -10.78 -4.71
N VAL A 69 4.06 -10.57 -5.25
CA VAL A 69 3.00 -11.60 -5.20
C VAL A 69 3.30 -12.81 -6.09
N PRO A 70 2.85 -14.03 -5.73
CA PRO A 70 2.86 -15.18 -6.61
C PRO A 70 1.80 -15.06 -7.74
N PRO A 71 1.96 -15.82 -8.87
CA PRO A 71 3.14 -16.59 -9.25
C PRO A 71 4.25 -15.71 -9.83
N HIS A 72 5.48 -16.24 -9.85
CA HIS A 72 6.56 -15.59 -10.60
C HIS A 72 6.21 -15.53 -12.10
N VAL A 73 6.39 -14.34 -12.70
CA VAL A 73 6.26 -14.11 -14.14
C VAL A 73 7.66 -13.86 -14.69
N PRO A 74 8.16 -14.68 -15.65
CA PRO A 74 9.51 -14.52 -16.16
C PRO A 74 9.75 -13.17 -16.84
N PHE A 75 10.98 -12.68 -16.71
CA PHE A 75 11.47 -11.48 -17.38
C PHE A 75 11.40 -11.60 -18.91
N GLU A 76 10.93 -10.56 -19.56
CA GLU A 76 10.89 -10.40 -21.01
C GLU A 76 11.04 -8.93 -21.40
N ARG A 77 11.92 -8.63 -22.35
CA ARG A 77 11.91 -7.31 -23.02
C ARG A 77 10.93 -7.32 -24.19
N ARG A 78 10.09 -6.30 -24.31
CA ARG A 78 9.09 -6.17 -25.36
C ARG A 78 9.09 -4.77 -25.96
N ALA A 79 8.73 -4.69 -27.25
CA ALA A 79 8.55 -3.41 -27.94
C ALA A 79 7.27 -2.67 -27.51
N THR A 80 6.25 -3.43 -27.06
CA THR A 80 4.93 -2.90 -26.65
C THR A 80 4.44 -3.53 -25.37
N PRO A 81 3.60 -2.84 -24.57
CA PRO A 81 2.92 -3.41 -23.42
C PRO A 81 2.12 -4.68 -23.80
N PRO A 82 2.04 -5.68 -22.92
CA PRO A 82 1.19 -6.85 -23.12
C PRO A 82 -0.28 -6.45 -23.26
N GLY A 83 -0.98 -7.02 -24.28
CA GLY A 83 -2.39 -6.71 -24.57
C GLY A 83 -2.58 -5.61 -25.62
N VAL A 84 -1.59 -4.77 -25.88
CA VAL A 84 -1.67 -3.74 -26.92
C VAL A 84 -1.28 -4.34 -28.28
N ALA A 85 -2.17 -4.24 -29.27
CA ALA A 85 -1.86 -4.69 -30.65
C ALA A 85 -0.79 -3.79 -31.26
N ASP A 86 0.22 -4.42 -31.93
CA ASP A 86 1.23 -3.70 -32.69
C ASP A 86 0.58 -2.69 -33.67
N GLY A 87 0.84 -1.40 -33.47
CA GLY A 87 0.40 -0.35 -34.38
C GLY A 87 -0.78 0.53 -33.93
N SER A 88 -1.32 0.35 -32.70
CA SER A 88 -2.45 1.15 -32.19
C SER A 88 -2.07 2.53 -31.66
N SER A 89 -0.80 2.81 -31.39
CA SER A 89 -0.28 4.14 -31.06
C SER A 89 0.50 4.71 -32.26
N GLY A 90 0.20 5.95 -32.66
CA GLY A 90 0.84 6.60 -33.81
C GLY A 90 2.36 6.85 -33.69
N GLN A 91 3.01 6.36 -32.62
CA GLN A 91 4.46 6.28 -32.45
C GLN A 91 4.88 4.83 -32.60
N ARG A 92 5.89 4.56 -33.43
CA ARG A 92 6.50 3.22 -33.49
C ARG A 92 7.18 2.92 -32.16
N PRO A 93 6.75 1.84 -31.43
CA PRO A 93 7.47 1.39 -30.24
C PRO A 93 8.92 1.08 -30.63
N ARG A 94 9.87 1.44 -29.77
CA ARG A 94 11.26 1.00 -29.92
C ARG A 94 11.37 -0.41 -29.38
N ASP A 95 12.13 -1.26 -30.04
CA ASP A 95 12.43 -2.62 -29.57
C ASP A 95 13.03 -2.53 -28.16
N GLY A 96 12.45 -3.28 -27.19
CA GLY A 96 12.91 -3.28 -25.83
C GLY A 96 12.43 -2.10 -24.94
N ASP A 97 11.41 -1.36 -25.34
CA ASP A 97 10.89 -0.22 -24.58
C ASP A 97 10.19 -0.62 -23.27
N VAL A 98 9.79 -1.87 -23.13
CA VAL A 98 9.01 -2.38 -21.99
C VAL A 98 9.70 -3.59 -21.37
N VAL A 99 9.82 -3.58 -20.04
CA VAL A 99 10.18 -4.76 -19.23
C VAL A 99 8.88 -5.39 -18.72
N ARG A 100 8.66 -6.66 -19.05
CA ARG A 100 7.59 -7.50 -18.50
C ARG A 100 8.20 -8.49 -17.51
N GLY A 101 7.48 -8.76 -16.43
CA GLY A 101 7.87 -9.76 -15.43
C GLY A 101 7.29 -9.42 -14.07
N ARG A 102 7.24 -10.37 -13.15
CA ARG A 102 6.77 -10.15 -11.80
C ARG A 102 7.70 -9.19 -11.06
N GLY A 103 7.13 -8.15 -10.43
CA GLY A 103 7.88 -7.07 -9.79
C GLY A 103 8.39 -6.00 -10.76
N SER A 104 8.10 -6.09 -12.08
CA SER A 104 8.62 -5.09 -13.02
C SER A 104 8.10 -3.68 -12.73
N CYS A 105 6.85 -3.54 -12.29
CA CYS A 105 6.33 -2.26 -11.81
C CYS A 105 6.08 -2.23 -10.31
N ASP A 106 5.90 -3.39 -9.67
CA ASP A 106 5.50 -3.50 -8.27
C ASP A 106 6.46 -4.44 -7.49
N ALA A 107 7.53 -3.90 -6.84
CA ALA A 107 7.98 -2.49 -6.91
C ALA A 107 9.47 -2.37 -7.31
N LYS A 108 10.04 -3.30 -8.13
CA LYS A 108 11.46 -3.27 -8.53
C LYS A 108 11.78 -2.15 -9.52
N GLY A 109 10.77 -1.69 -10.30
CA GLY A 109 10.88 -0.47 -11.11
C GLY A 109 11.02 0.79 -10.27
N PRO A 110 10.10 1.04 -9.31
CA PRO A 110 10.27 2.06 -8.29
C PRO A 110 11.60 1.98 -7.54
N LEU A 111 12.02 0.79 -7.09
CA LEU A 111 13.32 0.60 -6.44
C LEU A 111 14.49 1.09 -7.30
N ALA A 112 14.52 0.76 -8.60
CA ALA A 112 15.56 1.21 -9.52
C ALA A 112 15.58 2.74 -9.66
N ALA A 113 14.41 3.39 -9.66
CA ALA A 113 14.29 4.83 -9.69
C ALA A 113 14.79 5.48 -8.39
N LEU A 114 14.41 4.93 -7.23
CA LEU A 114 14.87 5.42 -5.93
C LEU A 114 16.37 5.22 -5.74
N LEU A 115 16.95 4.11 -6.23
CA LEU A 115 18.41 3.90 -6.23
C LEU A 115 19.14 4.94 -7.08
N THR A 116 18.55 5.34 -8.23
CA THR A 116 19.14 6.44 -9.01
C THR A 116 19.27 7.71 -8.18
N ALA A 117 18.18 8.12 -7.54
CA ALA A 117 18.18 9.29 -6.67
C ALA A 117 19.11 9.12 -5.48
N PHE A 118 19.13 7.95 -4.86
CA PHE A 118 19.97 7.67 -3.72
C PHE A 118 21.46 7.79 -4.06
N PHE A 119 21.91 7.36 -5.25
CA PHE A 119 23.31 7.44 -5.64
C PHE A 119 23.71 8.78 -6.28
N GLU A 120 22.82 9.40 -7.07
CA GLU A 120 23.18 10.52 -7.93
C GLU A 120 22.84 11.89 -7.34
N ALA A 121 21.87 12.00 -6.41
CA ALA A 121 21.52 13.29 -5.83
C ALA A 121 22.71 13.93 -5.11
N ASP A 122 22.91 15.22 -5.33
CA ASP A 122 23.85 16.04 -4.55
C ASP A 122 23.19 16.46 -3.23
N ILE A 123 23.79 16.12 -2.10
CA ILE A 123 23.26 16.37 -0.77
C ILE A 123 24.13 17.42 -0.09
N GLU A 124 23.68 18.68 -0.07
CA GLU A 124 24.41 19.77 0.57
C GLU A 124 24.19 19.79 2.09
N ALA A 125 22.96 19.52 2.55
CA ALA A 125 22.59 19.53 3.96
C ALA A 125 21.65 18.38 4.33
N GLY A 126 21.65 17.97 5.60
CA GLY A 126 20.78 16.91 6.09
C GLY A 126 21.23 15.50 5.71
N ARG A 127 20.27 14.61 5.52
CA ARG A 127 20.57 13.20 5.18
C ARG A 127 19.47 12.58 4.30
N LEU A 128 19.91 11.65 3.47
CA LEU A 128 19.06 10.81 2.64
C LEU A 128 19.22 9.35 3.08
N THR A 129 18.14 8.73 3.50
CA THR A 129 18.10 7.30 3.84
C THR A 129 17.30 6.54 2.80
N LEU A 130 17.84 5.45 2.29
CA LEU A 130 17.12 4.41 1.56
C LEU A 130 16.74 3.32 2.56
N ALA A 131 15.43 3.00 2.64
CA ALA A 131 14.88 1.95 3.49
C ALA A 131 14.06 1.00 2.60
N VAL A 132 14.56 -0.23 2.41
CA VAL A 132 13.90 -1.21 1.52
C VAL A 132 13.36 -2.37 2.35
N THR A 133 12.04 -2.56 2.29
CA THR A 133 11.28 -3.51 3.10
C THR A 133 11.17 -4.89 2.43
N PRO A 134 11.02 -5.98 3.19
CA PRO A 134 11.03 -7.34 2.65
C PRO A 134 9.67 -7.96 2.36
N ASP A 135 8.53 -7.39 2.83
CA ASP A 135 7.27 -8.13 2.93
C ASP A 135 6.00 -7.26 2.83
N GLU A 136 6.02 -6.23 2.00
CA GLU A 136 4.87 -5.30 1.79
C GLU A 136 3.61 -6.04 1.34
N GLU A 137 3.77 -6.98 0.43
CA GLU A 137 2.71 -7.73 -0.24
C GLU A 137 1.96 -8.73 0.67
N VAL A 138 2.46 -8.92 1.91
CA VAL A 138 1.90 -9.91 2.84
C VAL A 138 1.54 -9.27 4.18
N TYR A 139 2.53 -8.83 4.96
CA TYR A 139 2.33 -8.38 6.34
C TYR A 139 2.88 -6.99 6.63
N SER A 140 3.78 -6.46 5.80
CA SER A 140 4.49 -5.18 6.00
C SER A 140 5.21 -5.14 7.37
N THR A 141 5.77 -6.29 7.81
CA THR A 141 6.47 -6.36 9.11
C THR A 141 7.72 -5.51 9.10
N GLY A 142 8.37 -5.41 7.93
CA GLY A 142 9.50 -4.54 7.72
C GLY A 142 9.16 -3.08 7.98
N ALA A 143 8.14 -2.56 7.30
CA ALA A 143 7.73 -1.16 7.43
C ALA A 143 7.21 -0.83 8.83
N ALA A 144 6.41 -1.72 9.42
CA ALA A 144 5.90 -1.55 10.79
C ALA A 144 7.01 -1.54 11.87
N ALA A 145 8.18 -2.11 11.57
CA ALA A 145 9.33 -2.13 12.47
C ALA A 145 10.29 -0.96 12.26
N LEU A 146 10.13 -0.16 11.19
CA LEU A 146 10.97 1.00 10.93
C LEU A 146 10.64 2.13 11.90
N ASP A 147 11.63 2.53 12.68
CA ASP A 147 11.57 3.69 13.58
C ASP A 147 12.57 4.75 13.05
N LEU A 148 12.11 5.55 12.10
CA LEU A 148 12.92 6.56 11.42
C LEU A 148 12.29 7.95 11.64
N GLU A 149 12.95 8.76 12.47
CA GLU A 149 12.61 10.18 12.54
C GLU A 149 13.03 10.88 11.24
N ALA A 150 12.04 11.28 10.42
CA ALA A 150 12.25 11.93 9.13
C ALA A 150 11.35 13.15 8.96
N ASP A 151 11.77 14.07 8.08
CA ASP A 151 11.00 15.26 7.71
C ASP A 151 10.11 14.99 6.48
N GLY A 152 10.34 13.87 5.78
CA GLY A 152 9.49 13.44 4.67
C GLY A 152 9.85 12.07 4.12
N PHE A 153 8.84 11.39 3.58
CA PHE A 153 8.98 10.07 2.95
C PHE A 153 8.51 10.08 1.50
N ILE A 154 9.30 9.47 0.61
CA ILE A 154 8.93 9.15 -0.77
C ILE A 154 8.87 7.63 -0.87
N VAL A 155 7.67 7.09 -1.00
CA VAL A 155 7.41 5.65 -1.07
C VAL A 155 7.27 5.23 -2.52
N GLY A 156 8.10 4.30 -2.94
CA GLY A 156 8.20 3.82 -4.32
C GLY A 156 7.15 2.80 -4.67
N GLU A 157 6.15 3.20 -5.48
CA GLU A 157 5.02 2.39 -5.93
C GLU A 157 4.61 2.75 -7.37
N PRO A 158 3.84 1.90 -8.09
CA PRO A 158 3.45 2.17 -9.49
C PRO A 158 2.35 3.23 -9.61
N THR A 159 2.74 4.50 -9.65
CA THR A 159 1.81 5.64 -9.73
C THR A 159 1.66 6.24 -11.13
N GLY A 160 2.39 5.75 -12.13
CA GLY A 160 2.39 6.36 -13.47
C GLY A 160 3.09 7.71 -13.51
N LEU A 161 4.04 7.95 -12.60
CA LEU A 161 4.75 9.23 -12.40
C LEU A 161 3.89 10.35 -11.82
N ASP A 162 2.69 10.05 -11.32
CA ASP A 162 1.88 11.01 -10.57
C ASP A 162 2.30 11.05 -9.10
N VAL A 163 2.10 12.19 -8.43
CA VAL A 163 2.32 12.32 -7.00
C VAL A 163 1.06 11.85 -6.27
N CYS A 164 1.14 10.69 -5.62
CA CYS A 164 0.03 10.23 -4.80
C CYS A 164 0.25 10.66 -3.34
N ASN A 165 -0.54 11.64 -2.89
CA ASN A 165 -0.40 12.25 -1.57
C ASN A 165 -1.38 11.71 -0.52
N ALA A 166 -2.21 10.74 -0.88
CA ALA A 166 -3.23 10.18 -0.01
C ALA A 166 -3.54 8.73 -0.39
N ALA A 167 -3.89 7.89 0.58
CA ALA A 167 -4.43 6.56 0.37
C ALA A 167 -5.51 6.21 1.39
N LYS A 168 -6.48 5.36 0.99
CA LYS A 168 -7.45 4.81 1.93
C LYS A 168 -6.79 3.80 2.84
N GLY A 169 -7.21 3.78 4.11
CA GLY A 169 -6.87 2.71 5.02
C GLY A 169 -7.65 1.43 4.74
N ARG A 170 -7.21 0.34 5.35
CA ARG A 170 -7.88 -0.95 5.28
C ARG A 170 -7.97 -1.58 6.66
N PHE A 171 -9.20 -1.82 7.11
CA PHE A 171 -9.47 -2.58 8.33
C PHE A 171 -10.32 -3.79 7.97
N GLU A 172 -10.12 -4.89 8.67
CA GLU A 172 -10.88 -6.12 8.50
C GLU A 172 -11.19 -6.72 9.87
N GLY A 173 -12.40 -7.22 10.04
CA GLY A 173 -12.78 -7.83 11.31
C GLY A 173 -14.14 -8.50 11.24
N THR A 174 -14.55 -9.08 12.38
CA THR A 174 -15.77 -9.86 12.50
C THR A 174 -16.70 -9.28 13.57
N VAL A 175 -17.91 -8.96 13.17
CA VAL A 175 -19.03 -8.67 14.05
C VAL A 175 -19.63 -9.98 14.50
N THR A 176 -19.61 -10.28 15.80
CA THR A 176 -20.25 -11.46 16.39
C THR A 176 -21.52 -11.05 17.10
N ILE A 177 -22.66 -11.59 16.68
CA ILE A 177 -23.97 -11.38 17.30
C ILE A 177 -24.25 -12.58 18.21
N GLU A 178 -24.50 -12.30 19.49
CA GLU A 178 -24.80 -13.31 20.49
C GLU A 178 -26.29 -13.29 20.85
N GLY A 179 -26.89 -14.46 20.84
CA GLY A 179 -28.28 -14.71 21.18
C GLY A 179 -28.45 -15.82 22.20
N VAL A 180 -29.62 -16.44 22.22
CA VAL A 180 -29.97 -17.55 23.13
C VAL A 180 -30.50 -18.73 22.33
N ALA A 181 -29.82 -19.87 22.42
CA ALA A 181 -30.24 -21.11 21.78
C ALA A 181 -31.55 -21.64 22.37
N ALA A 182 -32.43 -22.15 21.51
CA ALA A 182 -33.63 -22.87 21.93
C ALA A 182 -34.08 -23.83 20.82
N HIS A 183 -35.09 -24.69 21.11
CA HIS A 183 -35.66 -25.52 20.08
C HIS A 183 -36.45 -24.68 19.06
N ALA A 184 -36.30 -24.96 17.76
CA ALA A 184 -36.91 -24.17 16.70
C ALA A 184 -38.46 -24.14 16.76
N ALA A 185 -39.08 -25.14 17.39
CA ALA A 185 -40.54 -25.19 17.64
C ALA A 185 -40.99 -24.26 18.79
N GLU A 186 -40.05 -23.71 19.57
CA GLU A 186 -40.37 -22.85 20.73
C GLU A 186 -39.67 -21.49 20.59
N PRO A 187 -40.06 -20.70 19.57
CA PRO A 187 -39.30 -19.45 19.20
C PRO A 187 -39.33 -18.38 20.29
N GLY A 188 -40.29 -18.46 21.23
CA GLY A 188 -40.33 -17.54 22.37
C GLY A 188 -39.36 -17.88 23.53
N SER A 189 -38.71 -19.05 23.47
CA SER A 189 -37.76 -19.50 24.51
C SER A 189 -36.29 -19.15 24.21
N GLY A 190 -36.02 -18.59 23.03
CA GLY A 190 -34.66 -18.20 22.57
C GLY A 190 -34.62 -16.83 21.94
N ALA A 191 -33.40 -16.39 21.60
CA ALA A 191 -33.16 -15.18 20.84
C ALA A 191 -32.23 -15.51 19.66
N SER A 192 -32.75 -15.40 18.43
CA SER A 192 -32.05 -15.84 17.21
C SER A 192 -31.02 -14.83 16.74
N ALA A 193 -29.76 -15.18 16.80
CA ALA A 193 -28.66 -14.37 16.25
C ALA A 193 -28.76 -14.22 14.74
N ILE A 194 -29.20 -15.25 13.99
CA ILE A 194 -29.43 -15.13 12.54
C ILE A 194 -30.54 -14.12 12.21
N ARG A 195 -31.62 -14.05 12.99
CA ARG A 195 -32.67 -13.04 12.76
C ARG A 195 -32.14 -11.62 13.03
N ALA A 196 -31.25 -11.50 14.00
CA ALA A 196 -30.61 -10.24 14.38
C ALA A 196 -29.62 -9.75 13.32
N ALA A 197 -29.07 -10.64 12.49
CA ALA A 197 -28.20 -10.23 11.38
C ALA A 197 -28.93 -9.28 10.38
N SER A 198 -30.25 -9.41 10.21
CA SER A 198 -30.98 -8.53 9.28
C SER A 198 -30.91 -7.03 9.66
N PRO A 199 -31.28 -6.60 10.88
CA PRO A 199 -31.11 -5.20 11.26
C PRO A 199 -29.62 -4.79 11.35
N VAL A 200 -28.70 -5.70 11.72
CA VAL A 200 -27.26 -5.40 11.76
C VAL A 200 -26.71 -5.12 10.37
N LEU A 201 -27.10 -5.89 9.34
CA LEU A 201 -26.70 -5.58 7.95
C LEU A 201 -27.25 -4.22 7.49
N GLN A 202 -28.48 -3.85 7.84
CA GLN A 202 -29.01 -2.53 7.56
C GLN A 202 -28.26 -1.41 8.31
N ALA A 203 -27.83 -1.68 9.53
CA ALA A 203 -27.00 -0.75 10.29
C ALA A 203 -25.63 -0.57 9.63
N ILE A 204 -25.00 -1.64 9.14
CA ILE A 204 -23.76 -1.58 8.36
C ILE A 204 -23.94 -0.70 7.14
N GLU A 205 -25.00 -0.91 6.34
CA GLU A 205 -25.28 -0.08 5.16
C GLU A 205 -25.46 1.41 5.47
N SER A 206 -26.03 1.73 6.65
CA SER A 206 -26.28 3.12 7.06
C SER A 206 -25.17 3.75 7.89
N TYR A 207 -24.09 3.02 8.19
CA TYR A 207 -23.03 3.48 9.08
C TYR A 207 -22.39 4.79 8.60
N ASP A 208 -21.95 4.84 7.35
CA ASP A 208 -21.28 6.02 6.81
C ASP A 208 -22.21 7.24 6.66
N GLU A 209 -23.51 7.01 6.55
CA GLU A 209 -24.49 8.10 6.47
C GLU A 209 -24.84 8.71 7.85
N THR A 210 -24.59 7.96 8.93
CA THR A 210 -25.05 8.32 10.28
C THR A 210 -23.95 8.62 11.26
N VAL A 211 -22.85 7.88 11.19
CA VAL A 211 -21.76 7.90 12.21
C VAL A 211 -20.37 8.02 11.58
N GLY A 212 -20.17 7.42 10.40
CA GLY A 212 -18.87 7.38 9.73
C GLY A 212 -18.34 8.78 9.36
N PRO A 213 -17.06 8.88 8.97
CA PRO A 213 -16.47 10.14 8.54
C PRO A 213 -17.15 10.67 7.28
N PRO A 214 -17.15 12.01 7.07
CA PRO A 214 -17.64 12.58 5.83
C PRO A 214 -16.80 12.15 4.63
N GLU A 215 -17.34 12.38 3.44
CA GLU A 215 -16.59 12.21 2.20
C GLU A 215 -15.31 13.09 2.24
N HIS A 216 -14.17 12.47 1.96
CA HIS A 216 -12.87 13.16 1.91
C HIS A 216 -12.66 13.76 0.51
N ASP A 217 -12.14 14.98 0.43
CA ASP A 217 -12.02 15.75 -0.82
C ASP A 217 -11.26 15.00 -1.94
N SER A 218 -10.18 14.27 -1.61
CA SER A 218 -9.40 13.53 -2.59
C SER A 218 -9.72 12.03 -2.61
N LEU A 219 -10.00 11.40 -1.45
CA LEU A 219 -10.23 9.96 -1.34
C LEU A 219 -11.69 9.55 -1.59
N GLY A 220 -12.61 10.53 -1.64
CA GLY A 220 -14.03 10.26 -1.78
C GLY A 220 -14.62 9.62 -0.52
N ARG A 221 -15.67 8.80 -0.70
CA ARG A 221 -16.37 8.15 0.41
C ARG A 221 -15.59 6.94 0.94
N PRO A 222 -15.60 6.72 2.26
CA PRO A 222 -15.20 5.43 2.82
C PRO A 222 -16.16 4.33 2.35
N THR A 223 -15.79 3.06 2.54
CA THR A 223 -16.68 1.93 2.26
C THR A 223 -16.65 0.93 3.41
N LEU A 224 -17.79 0.33 3.71
CA LEU A 224 -17.95 -0.70 4.72
C LEU A 224 -18.80 -1.85 4.12
N GLU A 225 -18.13 -2.98 3.81
CA GLU A 225 -18.77 -4.08 3.10
C GLU A 225 -18.79 -5.35 3.96
N PRO A 226 -19.98 -5.97 4.19
CA PRO A 226 -20.04 -7.32 4.74
C PRO A 226 -19.65 -8.32 3.66
N THR A 227 -18.59 -9.08 3.92
CA THR A 227 -17.99 -9.99 2.91
C THR A 227 -18.29 -11.46 3.17
N VAL A 228 -18.47 -11.86 4.43
CA VAL A 228 -18.80 -13.22 4.83
C VAL A 228 -19.87 -13.18 5.91
N ILE A 229 -20.81 -14.12 5.88
CA ILE A 229 -21.77 -14.34 6.94
C ILE A 229 -21.87 -15.83 7.25
N ASP A 230 -21.81 -16.20 8.53
CA ASP A 230 -21.96 -17.57 9.02
C ASP A 230 -22.78 -17.62 10.31
N GLY A 231 -23.58 -18.67 10.49
CA GLY A 231 -24.36 -18.82 11.71
C GLY A 231 -25.26 -20.05 11.73
N GLY A 232 -25.48 -20.56 12.94
CA GLY A 232 -26.33 -21.71 13.22
C GLY A 232 -25.63 -23.06 13.01
N GLU A 233 -25.96 -24.03 13.87
CA GLU A 233 -25.31 -25.35 13.88
C GLU A 233 -26.29 -26.48 13.49
N ALA A 234 -27.60 -26.30 13.71
CA ALA A 234 -28.60 -27.35 13.50
C ALA A 234 -29.94 -26.79 12.99
N THR A 235 -30.61 -27.54 12.11
CA THR A 235 -31.88 -27.13 11.46
C THR A 235 -33.07 -27.03 12.43
N ASN A 236 -33.00 -27.67 13.60
CA ASN A 236 -34.07 -27.66 14.60
C ASN A 236 -33.74 -26.81 15.84
N GLN A 237 -32.73 -25.92 15.73
CA GLN A 237 -32.28 -25.06 16.84
C GLN A 237 -32.35 -23.58 16.43
N ILE A 238 -32.78 -22.73 17.35
CA ILE A 238 -32.59 -21.28 17.25
C ILE A 238 -31.10 -21.00 17.48
N PRO A 239 -30.40 -20.35 16.54
CA PRO A 239 -28.97 -20.12 16.65
C PRO A 239 -28.64 -19.07 17.71
N ALA A 240 -27.66 -19.39 18.55
CA ALA A 240 -27.13 -18.49 19.57
C ALA A 240 -26.02 -17.57 19.03
N GLU A 241 -25.48 -17.84 17.86
CA GLU A 241 -24.40 -17.05 17.28
C GLU A 241 -24.63 -16.82 15.78
N CYS A 242 -24.21 -15.62 15.33
CA CYS A 242 -24.07 -15.27 13.91
C CYS A 242 -22.87 -14.33 13.77
N ARG A 243 -22.00 -14.61 12.82
CA ARG A 243 -20.77 -13.85 12.53
C ARG A 243 -20.88 -13.20 11.18
N ILE A 244 -20.44 -11.93 11.10
CA ILE A 244 -20.40 -11.16 9.85
C ILE A 244 -19.00 -10.58 9.74
N THR A 245 -18.21 -11.03 8.74
CA THR A 245 -16.92 -10.42 8.42
C THR A 245 -17.14 -9.20 7.56
N ILE A 246 -16.42 -8.13 7.85
CA ILE A 246 -16.49 -6.85 7.15
C ILE A 246 -15.10 -6.40 6.65
N ASP A 247 -15.04 -5.74 5.49
CA ASP A 247 -13.91 -4.97 4.97
C ASP A 247 -14.26 -3.49 5.06
N ARG A 248 -13.40 -2.71 5.74
CA ARG A 248 -13.49 -1.26 5.85
C ARG A 248 -12.39 -0.61 5.03
N ARG A 249 -12.77 0.31 4.13
CA ARG A 249 -11.84 1.25 3.50
C ARG A 249 -12.07 2.62 4.11
N SER A 250 -11.19 2.99 5.04
CA SER A 250 -11.30 4.23 5.81
C SER A 250 -10.78 5.45 5.03
N VAL A 251 -11.18 6.63 5.48
CA VAL A 251 -10.62 7.91 5.07
C VAL A 251 -10.31 8.77 6.30
N PRO A 252 -9.33 9.68 6.26
CA PRO A 252 -9.08 10.57 7.39
C PRO A 252 -10.33 11.37 7.79
N PRO A 253 -10.57 11.63 9.07
CA PRO A 253 -9.70 11.38 10.22
C PRO A 253 -9.99 10.05 10.96
N GLU A 254 -10.61 9.05 10.31
CA GLU A 254 -10.98 7.80 10.96
C GLU A 254 -9.74 6.98 11.32
N THR A 255 -9.65 6.58 12.58
CA THR A 255 -8.61 5.70 13.11
C THR A 255 -9.18 4.32 13.39
N GLN A 256 -8.30 3.31 13.47
CA GLN A 256 -8.69 1.94 13.82
C GLN A 256 -9.46 1.87 15.14
N GLN A 257 -9.00 2.55 16.18
CA GLN A 257 -9.68 2.57 17.47
C GLN A 257 -11.05 3.27 17.39
N GLY A 258 -11.10 4.45 16.75
CA GLY A 258 -12.34 5.22 16.61
C GLY A 258 -13.41 4.46 15.81
N PHE A 259 -13.01 3.77 14.74
CA PHE A 259 -13.91 2.93 13.95
C PHE A 259 -14.53 1.80 14.79
N ARG A 260 -13.73 1.06 15.56
CA ARG A 260 -14.23 -0.01 16.42
C ARG A 260 -15.30 0.48 17.39
N GLU A 261 -14.97 1.53 18.16
CA GLU A 261 -15.86 2.07 19.20
C GLU A 261 -17.19 2.58 18.63
N GLN A 262 -17.12 3.29 17.50
CA GLN A 262 -18.29 3.84 16.83
C GLN A 262 -19.15 2.77 16.16
N LEU A 263 -18.51 1.78 15.51
CA LEU A 263 -19.21 0.67 14.87
C LEU A 263 -19.98 -0.16 15.89
N GLU A 264 -19.34 -0.61 16.97
CA GLU A 264 -20.00 -1.39 18.02
C GLU A 264 -21.20 -0.65 18.60
N ALA A 265 -21.04 0.62 18.95
CA ALA A 265 -22.12 1.43 19.51
C ALA A 265 -23.27 1.61 18.50
N HIS A 266 -22.96 1.85 17.23
CA HIS A 266 -23.96 1.99 16.18
C HIS A 266 -24.75 0.69 15.98
N LEU A 267 -24.06 -0.42 15.75
CA LEU A 267 -24.70 -1.71 15.50
C LEU A 267 -25.54 -2.21 16.70
N GLN A 268 -25.01 -2.03 17.93
CA GLN A 268 -25.75 -2.39 19.15
C GLN A 268 -27.05 -1.61 19.30
N SER A 269 -27.13 -0.36 18.82
CA SER A 269 -28.35 0.44 18.86
C SER A 269 -29.51 -0.09 18.01
N TRP A 270 -29.22 -0.99 17.08
CA TRP A 270 -30.21 -1.65 16.21
C TRP A 270 -30.70 -2.99 16.78
N LEU A 271 -30.12 -3.44 17.90
CA LEU A 271 -30.47 -4.70 18.52
C LEU A 271 -31.35 -4.47 19.77
N PRO A 272 -32.27 -5.41 20.08
CA PRO A 272 -32.96 -5.42 21.38
C PRO A 272 -32.02 -5.79 22.51
N ASP A 273 -32.31 -5.37 23.74
CA ASP A 273 -31.52 -5.59 24.95
C ASP A 273 -31.24 -7.09 25.26
N SER A 274 -31.99 -8.00 24.64
CA SER A 274 -31.82 -9.45 24.80
C SER A 274 -30.71 -10.05 23.94
N LEU A 275 -30.08 -9.25 23.10
CA LEU A 275 -29.01 -9.62 22.20
C LEU A 275 -27.80 -8.71 22.42
N SER A 276 -26.61 -9.25 22.32
CA SER A 276 -25.36 -8.48 22.34
C SER A 276 -24.59 -8.68 21.07
N LEU A 277 -23.71 -7.76 20.77
CA LEU A 277 -22.70 -7.94 19.73
C LEU A 277 -21.33 -7.42 20.20
N SER A 278 -20.30 -7.94 19.55
CA SER A 278 -18.93 -7.42 19.65
C SER A 278 -18.33 -7.35 18.25
N PHE A 279 -17.35 -6.48 18.09
CA PHE A 279 -16.52 -6.41 16.89
C PHE A 279 -15.06 -6.69 17.26
N GLU A 280 -14.47 -7.65 16.60
CA GLU A 280 -13.06 -7.98 16.76
C GLU A 280 -12.35 -7.88 15.43
N TYR A 281 -11.21 -7.19 15.43
CA TYR A 281 -10.34 -7.13 14.25
C TYR A 281 -9.77 -8.51 13.93
N THR A 282 -9.57 -8.80 12.65
CA THR A 282 -8.80 -9.97 12.21
C THR A 282 -7.41 -9.91 12.83
N GLU A 283 -6.99 -10.98 13.47
CA GLU A 283 -5.67 -11.08 14.10
C GLU A 283 -4.59 -11.02 12.99
N ARG A 284 -3.61 -10.15 13.19
CA ARG A 284 -2.48 -9.96 12.27
C ARG A 284 -1.23 -9.54 13.06
N GLU A 285 -0.06 -9.76 12.45
CA GLU A 285 1.24 -9.48 13.07
C GLU A 285 1.58 -7.98 13.14
N THR A 286 1.00 -7.19 12.24
CA THR A 286 1.24 -5.74 12.13
C THR A 286 -0.04 -4.94 12.35
N PRO A 287 0.05 -3.65 12.71
CA PRO A 287 -1.11 -2.77 12.72
C PRO A 287 -1.80 -2.73 11.35
N PHE A 288 -3.09 -2.41 11.32
CA PHE A 288 -3.76 -2.13 10.06
C PHE A 288 -3.23 -0.83 9.44
N LEU A 289 -3.29 -0.77 8.10
CA LEU A 289 -2.93 0.43 7.36
C LEU A 289 -4.04 1.47 7.54
N GLU A 290 -3.74 2.55 8.24
CA GLU A 290 -4.67 3.67 8.40
C GLU A 290 -4.67 4.56 7.15
N ALA A 291 -5.76 5.28 6.93
CA ALA A 291 -5.84 6.23 5.84
C ALA A 291 -4.95 7.45 6.12
N PHE A 292 -4.32 7.97 5.10
CA PHE A 292 -3.54 9.19 5.22
C PHE A 292 -3.82 10.19 4.08
N ALA A 293 -3.53 11.45 4.34
CA ALA A 293 -3.56 12.51 3.34
C ALA A 293 -2.55 13.60 3.70
N THR A 294 -1.42 13.61 3.02
CA THR A 294 -0.47 14.73 3.05
C THR A 294 -1.09 15.93 2.33
N PRO A 295 -1.06 17.13 2.91
CA PRO A 295 -1.61 18.32 2.25
C PRO A 295 -1.03 18.53 0.86
N ALA A 296 -1.90 18.81 -0.12
CA ALA A 296 -1.48 19.01 -1.51
C ALA A 296 -0.58 20.24 -1.71
N ASP A 297 -0.57 21.17 -0.77
CA ASP A 297 0.30 22.35 -0.73
C ASP A 297 1.53 22.18 0.18
N SER A 298 1.79 20.96 0.68
CA SER A 298 3.01 20.67 1.43
C SER A 298 4.26 20.87 0.57
N GLU A 299 5.38 21.17 1.23
CA GLU A 299 6.67 21.35 0.57
C GLU A 299 7.04 20.11 -0.25
N LEU A 300 6.93 18.91 0.32
CA LEU A 300 7.25 17.66 -0.35
C LEU A 300 6.44 17.47 -1.65
N VAL A 301 5.13 17.70 -1.63
CA VAL A 301 4.27 17.57 -2.82
C VAL A 301 4.64 18.61 -3.87
N ASN A 302 4.84 19.87 -3.46
CA ASN A 302 5.22 20.96 -4.36
C ASN A 302 6.58 20.70 -5.02
N THR A 303 7.57 20.24 -4.25
CA THR A 303 8.90 19.91 -4.76
C THR A 303 8.86 18.76 -5.77
N MET A 304 8.11 17.68 -5.48
CA MET A 304 7.91 16.60 -6.45
C MET A 304 7.29 17.07 -7.77
N GLN A 305 6.28 17.95 -7.71
CA GLN A 305 5.69 18.54 -8.92
C GLN A 305 6.66 19.48 -9.66
N ALA A 306 7.43 20.29 -8.93
CA ALA A 306 8.45 21.16 -9.54
C ALA A 306 9.55 20.36 -10.22
N ALA A 307 9.93 19.20 -9.70
CA ALA A 307 10.86 18.25 -10.30
C ALA A 307 10.31 17.57 -11.57
N GLY A 308 9.01 17.71 -11.85
CA GLY A 308 8.39 17.22 -13.08
C GLY A 308 7.55 15.96 -12.92
N ALA A 309 7.12 15.64 -11.71
CA ALA A 309 6.08 14.63 -11.46
C ALA A 309 4.73 15.09 -12.03
N GLY A 310 3.83 14.13 -12.26
CA GLY A 310 2.51 14.35 -12.83
C GLY A 310 1.50 14.99 -11.88
N GLU A 311 0.25 14.61 -12.01
CA GLU A 311 -0.85 15.16 -11.23
C GLU A 311 -0.78 14.73 -9.76
N VAL A 312 -1.29 15.59 -8.85
CA VAL A 312 -1.50 15.20 -7.44
C VAL A 312 -2.84 14.48 -7.34
N ARG A 313 -2.82 13.25 -6.87
CA ARG A 313 -4.02 12.41 -6.74
C ARG A 313 -3.88 11.36 -5.64
N PRO A 314 -4.97 10.70 -5.22
CA PRO A 314 -4.86 9.56 -4.31
C PRO A 314 -4.21 8.33 -4.97
N PHE A 315 -3.56 7.50 -4.17
CA PHE A 315 -3.12 6.16 -4.55
C PHE A 315 -4.30 5.19 -4.52
N GLY A 316 -4.37 4.30 -5.51
CA GLY A 316 -5.52 3.41 -5.71
C GLY A 316 -5.52 2.12 -4.87
N ALA A 317 -4.48 1.90 -4.06
CA ALA A 317 -4.33 0.74 -3.19
C ALA A 317 -3.98 1.16 -1.75
N ALA A 318 -4.04 0.22 -0.82
CA ALA A 318 -3.42 0.38 0.49
C ALA A 318 -1.90 0.16 0.32
N THR A 319 -1.09 0.86 1.10
CA THR A 319 0.38 0.79 1.02
C THR A 319 1.00 1.05 2.39
N GLU A 320 2.20 0.54 2.60
CA GLU A 320 2.96 0.76 3.84
C GLU A 320 3.32 2.24 4.10
N ALA A 321 3.12 3.12 3.10
CA ALA A 321 3.19 4.56 3.28
C ALA A 321 2.31 5.07 4.44
N SER A 322 1.25 4.34 4.78
CA SER A 322 0.38 4.62 5.94
C SER A 322 1.15 4.69 7.26
N TYR A 323 2.15 3.84 7.47
CA TYR A 323 2.92 3.83 8.71
C TYR A 323 3.81 5.08 8.85
N PHE A 324 4.34 5.57 7.74
CA PHE A 324 5.22 6.74 7.73
C PHE A 324 4.46 8.07 7.78
N ALA A 325 3.26 8.07 7.21
CA ALA A 325 2.42 9.25 7.12
C ALA A 325 1.80 9.68 8.48
N GLU A 326 1.90 8.85 9.51
CA GLU A 326 1.53 9.20 10.88
C GLU A 326 2.47 10.29 11.45
N ASP A 327 3.75 10.21 11.12
CA ASP A 327 4.80 11.03 11.73
C ASP A 327 5.30 12.17 10.84
N ALA A 328 5.26 12.01 9.50
CA ALA A 328 5.80 12.99 8.57
C ALA A 328 5.03 13.05 7.23
N PRO A 329 5.13 14.17 6.48
CA PRO A 329 4.63 14.25 5.12
C PRO A 329 5.13 13.08 4.27
N THR A 330 4.20 12.35 3.66
CA THR A 330 4.50 11.15 2.86
C THR A 330 3.83 11.23 1.52
N VAL A 331 4.56 10.90 0.46
CA VAL A 331 4.04 10.75 -0.89
C VAL A 331 4.39 9.37 -1.44
N VAL A 332 3.52 8.85 -2.28
CA VAL A 332 3.74 7.62 -3.05
C VAL A 332 4.03 8.01 -4.49
N PHE A 333 5.13 7.49 -5.05
CA PHE A 333 5.59 7.89 -6.38
C PHE A 333 6.43 6.80 -7.06
N GLY A 334 6.23 6.60 -8.37
CA GLY A 334 7.12 5.76 -9.16
C GLY A 334 6.61 5.43 -10.56
N PRO A 335 7.43 4.70 -11.33
CA PRO A 335 7.10 4.25 -12.66
C PRO A 335 6.14 3.06 -12.64
N GLY A 336 5.43 2.84 -13.75
CA GLY A 336 4.43 1.80 -13.86
C GLY A 336 3.07 2.22 -13.33
N VAL A 337 2.07 1.36 -13.46
CA VAL A 337 0.68 1.63 -13.06
C VAL A 337 0.04 0.39 -12.46
N LEU A 338 -0.89 0.57 -11.52
CA LEU A 338 -1.69 -0.53 -10.96
C LEU A 338 -2.60 -1.18 -12.03
N ALA A 339 -3.16 -0.36 -12.89
CA ALA A 339 -4.03 -0.78 -13.99
C ALA A 339 -3.95 0.19 -15.16
N ASP A 340 -4.24 -0.30 -16.36
CA ASP A 340 -4.41 0.47 -17.59
C ASP A 340 -5.78 0.21 -18.23
N ASN A 341 -6.00 0.69 -19.46
CA ASN A 341 -7.26 0.51 -20.18
C ASN A 341 -7.64 -0.95 -20.45
N ASP A 342 -6.66 -1.86 -20.41
CA ASP A 342 -6.85 -3.30 -20.65
C ASP A 342 -7.02 -4.09 -19.32
N GLY A 343 -7.01 -3.41 -18.17
CA GLY A 343 -7.24 -3.98 -16.84
C GLY A 343 -6.00 -3.91 -15.92
N ALA A 344 -5.95 -4.79 -14.91
CA ALA A 344 -4.88 -4.84 -13.94
C ALA A 344 -3.51 -5.06 -14.61
N VAL A 345 -2.49 -4.33 -14.13
CA VAL A 345 -1.07 -4.45 -14.52
C VAL A 345 -0.28 -5.01 -13.35
N ALA A 346 -0.22 -4.31 -12.22
CA ALA A 346 0.34 -4.85 -10.99
C ALA A 346 -0.42 -6.13 -10.58
N HIS A 347 0.29 -7.10 -9.99
CA HIS A 347 -0.23 -8.42 -9.59
C HIS A 347 -0.79 -9.30 -10.71
N ALA A 348 -0.86 -8.82 -11.96
CA ALA A 348 -1.34 -9.59 -13.11
C ALA A 348 -0.20 -10.35 -13.82
N GLU A 349 -0.55 -11.38 -14.60
CA GLU A 349 0.43 -12.08 -15.47
C GLU A 349 1.02 -11.17 -16.55
N ARG A 350 0.32 -10.07 -16.86
CA ARG A 350 0.75 -9.07 -17.86
C ARG A 350 1.57 -7.92 -17.26
N GLU A 351 2.02 -8.03 -16.04
CA GLU A 351 2.77 -6.98 -15.35
C GLU A 351 3.95 -6.47 -16.19
N TYR A 352 4.05 -5.14 -16.31
CA TYR A 352 5.08 -4.47 -17.09
C TYR A 352 5.34 -3.05 -16.62
N VAL A 353 6.52 -2.53 -16.98
CA VAL A 353 6.85 -1.10 -16.87
C VAL A 353 7.58 -0.62 -18.13
N ARG A 354 7.45 0.64 -18.49
CA ARG A 354 8.25 1.25 -19.54
C ARG A 354 9.62 1.63 -18.99
N ARG A 355 10.67 1.30 -19.74
CA ARG A 355 12.05 1.65 -19.35
C ARG A 355 12.23 3.17 -19.22
N SER A 356 11.65 3.95 -20.15
CA SER A 356 11.66 5.41 -20.08
C SER A 356 11.01 5.97 -18.82
N ASP A 357 10.01 5.28 -18.27
CA ASP A 357 9.33 5.72 -17.05
C ASP A 357 10.21 5.44 -15.82
N VAL A 358 10.98 4.35 -15.81
CA VAL A 358 11.96 4.06 -14.75
C VAL A 358 13.06 5.13 -14.74
N GLU A 359 13.64 5.46 -15.90
CA GLU A 359 14.64 6.53 -16.01
C GLU A 359 14.06 7.90 -15.59
N ARG A 360 12.85 8.21 -16.08
CA ARG A 360 12.20 9.49 -15.76
C ARG A 360 11.84 9.61 -14.28
N ALA A 361 11.40 8.53 -13.64
CA ALA A 361 11.14 8.52 -12.20
C ALA A 361 12.42 8.79 -11.40
N GLY A 362 13.54 8.17 -11.78
CA GLY A 362 14.83 8.42 -11.17
C GLY A 362 15.24 9.89 -11.26
N GLU A 363 15.15 10.49 -12.44
CA GLU A 363 15.43 11.93 -12.65
C GLU A 363 14.56 12.83 -11.77
N ILE A 364 13.26 12.54 -11.68
CA ILE A 364 12.30 13.32 -10.86
C ILE A 364 12.67 13.24 -9.38
N VAL A 365 12.88 12.03 -8.85
CA VAL A 365 13.21 11.86 -7.43
C VAL A 365 14.57 12.48 -7.11
N THR A 366 15.55 12.35 -8.01
CA THR A 366 16.87 12.99 -7.84
C THR A 366 16.71 14.51 -7.69
N ALA A 367 16.02 15.16 -8.65
CA ALA A 367 15.80 16.60 -8.60
C ALA A 367 15.00 17.05 -7.36
N ALA A 368 14.02 16.25 -6.93
CA ALA A 368 13.24 16.55 -5.72
C ALA A 368 14.11 16.44 -4.45
N VAL A 369 14.94 15.41 -4.36
CA VAL A 369 15.87 15.23 -3.22
C VAL A 369 16.91 16.37 -3.16
N GLU A 370 17.47 16.77 -4.30
CA GLU A 370 18.40 17.90 -4.39
C GLU A 370 17.77 19.23 -3.93
N ASP A 371 16.49 19.47 -4.28
CA ASP A 371 15.77 20.67 -3.81
C ASP A 371 15.45 20.63 -2.31
N LEU A 372 15.16 19.44 -1.75
CA LEU A 372 14.83 19.25 -0.33
C LEU A 372 16.09 19.27 0.58
N LEU A 373 17.26 18.89 0.05
CA LEU A 373 18.50 18.73 0.81
C LEU A 373 19.62 19.69 0.34
N GLY A 374 19.25 20.69 -0.47
CA GLY A 374 20.15 21.71 -1.03
C GLY A 374 20.28 23.00 -0.25
#